data_78dace674b1cc24422dc1f738b844358
#
_entry.id   78dace674b1cc24422dc1f738b844358
#
_cell.length_a   1.000
_cell.length_b   1.000
_cell.length_c   1.000
_cell.angle_alpha   90.00
_cell.angle_beta   90.00
_cell.angle_gamma   90.00
#
_symmetry.space_group_name_H-M   'P 1'
#
loop_
_entity.id
_entity.type
_entity.pdbx_description
1 polymer ?
#
loop_
_entity_poly.entity_id
_entity_poly.type
_entity_poly.pdbx_seq_one_letter_code
_entity_poly.pdbx_strand_id
1 'polypeptide(L)'
;FVSYADGVYPFAFLSESRDRKGAVGVVSQSGQICLSLMDSPGMRFSYVISSGNSAVVRMEDYLEFLVEDESTKVVAMYLEGVQNVPQFLDCLKRAAVKRKPVVILKAGRSEKGGRLAASHTGSLSGADAVFDAVFRKYGVIRVDDVEELMAVSMMLSVLPGLPKRPGIASMNLSGGETGVCADVGQTWGIEYPDFQAETLERLREQLPSYASPANPLDMTATLSYDVQAYAGALRTVMSDPNVGLVAVGYTLLERIADPAICYMTEAIEL
;
A
#
# COMPACT_ATOMS: atom_id res chain seq x y z
N PHE A 1 -6.49 -17.34 13.63
CA PHE A 1 -5.55 -17.75 12.57
C PHE A 1 -6.31 -18.27 11.37
N VAL A 2 -6.04 -17.73 10.23
CA VAL A 2 -6.54 -18.21 8.94
C VAL A 2 -5.34 -18.29 8.00
N SER A 3 -5.18 -19.41 7.32
CA SER A 3 -4.19 -19.60 6.27
C SER A 3 -4.87 -19.68 4.92
N TYR A 4 -4.74 -18.65 4.14
CA TYR A 4 -5.16 -18.64 2.73
C TYR A 4 -4.14 -19.38 1.85
N ALA A 5 -2.87 -19.35 2.25
CA ALA A 5 -1.80 -20.07 1.57
C ALA A 5 -2.08 -21.59 1.55
N ASP A 6 -2.48 -22.16 2.70
CA ASP A 6 -2.69 -23.59 2.89
C ASP A 6 -4.16 -24.01 2.82
N GLY A 7 -5.10 -23.06 2.66
CA GLY A 7 -6.54 -23.35 2.62
C GLY A 7 -7.12 -23.77 3.97
N VAL A 8 -6.59 -23.29 5.09
CA VAL A 8 -7.04 -23.62 6.45
C VAL A 8 -7.89 -22.50 7.03
N TYR A 9 -9.17 -22.77 7.24
CA TYR A 9 -10.18 -21.80 7.71
C TYR A 9 -10.92 -22.35 8.94
N PRO A 10 -10.37 -22.16 10.16
CA PRO A 10 -10.92 -22.77 11.37
C PRO A 10 -12.25 -22.16 11.84
N PHE A 11 -12.66 -21.01 11.28
CA PHE A 11 -13.89 -20.33 11.66
C PHE A 11 -14.93 -20.38 10.53
N ALA A 12 -16.08 -20.99 10.80
CA ALA A 12 -17.15 -21.22 9.81
C ALA A 12 -17.74 -19.90 9.25
N PHE A 13 -17.81 -18.84 10.05
CA PHE A 13 -18.33 -17.53 9.60
C PHE A 13 -17.41 -16.81 8.60
N LEU A 14 -16.19 -17.30 8.38
CA LEU A 14 -15.27 -16.76 7.39
C LEU A 14 -15.39 -17.47 6.03
N SER A 15 -16.38 -18.31 5.83
CA SER A 15 -16.56 -19.10 4.60
C SER A 15 -16.65 -18.27 3.32
N GLU A 16 -17.25 -17.06 3.41
CA GLU A 16 -17.40 -16.14 2.27
C GLU A 16 -16.09 -15.45 1.86
N SER A 17 -15.08 -15.49 2.72
CA SER A 17 -13.77 -14.85 2.45
C SER A 17 -12.72 -15.78 1.83
N ARG A 18 -13.09 -17.03 1.48
CA ARG A 18 -12.13 -18.06 1.00
C ARG A 18 -11.43 -17.71 -0.30
N ASP A 19 -12.06 -16.94 -1.17
CA ASP A 19 -11.51 -16.54 -2.48
C ASP A 19 -10.48 -15.40 -2.40
N ARG A 20 -10.01 -15.07 -1.21
CA ARG A 20 -9.10 -13.94 -0.98
C ARG A 20 -7.63 -14.36 -0.82
N LYS A 21 -7.24 -15.45 -1.46
CA LYS A 21 -5.82 -15.87 -1.49
C LYS A 21 -4.97 -14.82 -2.19
N GLY A 22 -3.86 -14.46 -1.56
CA GLY A 22 -2.90 -13.49 -2.07
C GLY A 22 -1.63 -13.44 -1.24
N ALA A 23 -0.99 -12.29 -1.17
CA ALA A 23 0.38 -12.17 -0.69
C ALA A 23 0.56 -11.27 0.56
N VAL A 24 -0.53 -10.83 1.18
CA VAL A 24 -0.46 -10.03 2.42
C VAL A 24 -0.56 -10.94 3.63
N GLY A 25 0.49 -11.00 4.44
CA GLY A 25 0.48 -11.64 5.74
C GLY A 25 0.09 -10.64 6.82
N VAL A 26 -1.03 -10.87 7.50
CA VAL A 26 -1.53 -9.99 8.57
C VAL A 26 -1.25 -10.61 9.93
N VAL A 27 -0.71 -9.81 10.84
CA VAL A 27 -0.67 -10.13 12.27
C VAL A 27 -1.15 -8.94 13.10
N SER A 28 -2.13 -9.17 13.97
CA SER A 28 -2.80 -8.12 14.74
C SER A 28 -3.02 -8.52 16.17
N GLN A 29 -2.77 -7.62 17.12
CA GLN A 29 -3.14 -7.77 18.52
C GLN A 29 -4.64 -7.52 18.75
N SER A 30 -5.37 -7.02 17.74
CA SER A 30 -6.82 -6.84 17.76
C SER A 30 -7.51 -7.79 16.78
N GLY A 31 -8.42 -8.63 17.28
CA GLY A 31 -9.25 -9.49 16.44
C GLY A 31 -10.20 -8.70 15.55
N GLN A 32 -10.74 -7.57 16.04
CA GLN A 32 -11.64 -6.73 15.26
C GLN A 32 -10.92 -6.09 14.05
N ILE A 33 -9.67 -5.69 14.21
CA ILE A 33 -8.86 -5.18 13.09
C ILE A 33 -8.64 -6.28 12.03
N CYS A 34 -8.39 -7.54 12.46
CA CYS A 34 -8.33 -8.64 11.51
C CYS A 34 -9.61 -8.78 10.69
N LEU A 35 -10.78 -8.69 11.35
CA LEU A 35 -12.07 -8.78 10.65
C LEU A 35 -12.28 -7.61 9.69
N SER A 36 -11.95 -6.38 10.09
CA SER A 36 -12.04 -5.21 9.22
C SER A 36 -11.16 -5.33 7.98
N LEU A 37 -9.93 -5.85 8.13
CA LEU A 37 -9.04 -6.11 6.99
C LEU A 37 -9.60 -7.22 6.09
N MET A 38 -10.14 -8.28 6.67
CA MET A 38 -10.72 -9.39 5.92
C MET A 38 -12.01 -9.00 5.17
N ASP A 39 -12.75 -8.01 5.68
CA ASP A 39 -13.96 -7.49 5.02
C ASP A 39 -13.63 -6.47 3.91
N SER A 40 -12.42 -5.94 3.89
CA SER A 40 -12.01 -4.92 2.91
C SER A 40 -12.02 -5.47 1.48
N PRO A 41 -12.72 -4.81 0.56
CA PRO A 41 -12.71 -5.21 -0.84
C PRO A 41 -11.31 -5.08 -1.45
N GLY A 42 -10.90 -6.06 -2.23
CA GLY A 42 -9.61 -6.06 -2.93
C GLY A 42 -8.42 -6.60 -2.13
N MET A 43 -8.43 -6.62 -0.80
CA MET A 43 -7.35 -7.25 -0.03
C MET A 43 -7.30 -8.77 -0.25
N ARG A 44 -6.08 -9.27 -0.46
CA ARG A 44 -5.79 -10.70 -0.65
C ARG A 44 -4.65 -11.15 0.25
N PHE A 45 -4.85 -12.27 0.93
CA PHE A 45 -4.04 -12.67 2.06
C PHE A 45 -3.27 -13.98 1.81
N SER A 46 -2.07 -14.08 2.38
CA SER A 46 -1.42 -15.35 2.66
C SER A 46 -1.93 -15.89 4.02
N TYR A 47 -1.84 -15.08 5.04
CA TYR A 47 -2.28 -15.39 6.40
C TYR A 47 -2.99 -14.21 7.04
N VAL A 48 -3.96 -14.50 7.93
CA VAL A 48 -4.52 -13.51 8.85
C VAL A 48 -4.47 -14.09 10.26
N ILE A 49 -3.70 -13.44 11.12
CA ILE A 49 -3.39 -13.94 12.47
C ILE A 49 -3.81 -12.91 13.50
N SER A 50 -4.76 -13.26 14.35
CA SER A 50 -5.04 -12.50 15.55
C SER A 50 -4.24 -13.10 16.70
N SER A 51 -3.23 -12.39 17.19
CA SER A 51 -2.36 -12.85 18.30
C SER A 51 -2.98 -12.62 19.67
N GLY A 52 -3.97 -11.72 19.75
CA GLY A 52 -4.56 -11.33 21.03
C GLY A 52 -3.48 -10.87 22.03
N ASN A 53 -3.58 -11.35 23.27
CA ASN A 53 -2.63 -11.00 24.34
C ASN A 53 -1.27 -11.72 24.21
N SER A 54 -1.07 -12.53 23.18
CA SER A 54 0.22 -13.19 22.87
C SER A 54 0.80 -13.98 24.06
N ALA A 55 -0.05 -14.73 24.76
CA ALA A 55 0.32 -15.40 26.02
C ALA A 55 1.31 -16.57 25.83
N VAL A 56 1.26 -17.26 24.69
CA VAL A 56 2.13 -18.40 24.36
C VAL A 56 2.96 -18.12 23.12
N VAL A 57 2.29 -17.83 22.00
CA VAL A 57 2.94 -17.41 20.76
C VAL A 57 2.85 -15.90 20.68
N ARG A 58 3.97 -15.26 20.55
CA ARG A 58 4.10 -13.80 20.58
C ARG A 58 3.92 -13.19 19.20
N MET A 59 3.70 -11.88 19.18
CA MET A 59 3.64 -11.10 17.97
C MET A 59 4.92 -11.25 17.13
N GLU A 60 6.07 -11.31 17.82
CA GLU A 60 7.38 -11.44 17.21
C GLU A 60 7.58 -12.82 16.55
N ASP A 61 7.01 -13.87 17.12
CA ASP A 61 7.08 -15.23 16.54
C ASP A 61 6.28 -15.30 15.23
N TYR A 62 5.10 -14.67 15.20
CA TYR A 62 4.32 -14.55 13.95
C TYR A 62 4.99 -13.66 12.92
N LEU A 63 5.62 -12.55 13.35
CA LEU A 63 6.40 -11.70 12.45
C LEU A 63 7.55 -12.49 11.84
N GLU A 64 8.28 -13.26 12.65
CA GLU A 64 9.36 -14.12 12.18
C GLU A 64 8.86 -15.10 11.11
N PHE A 65 7.75 -15.80 11.40
CA PHE A 65 7.13 -16.71 10.45
C PHE A 65 6.78 -16.02 9.13
N LEU A 66 6.08 -14.87 9.17
CA LEU A 66 5.67 -14.14 7.97
C LEU A 66 6.86 -13.56 7.18
N VAL A 67 7.94 -13.19 7.85
CA VAL A 67 9.17 -12.71 7.20
C VAL A 67 9.85 -13.85 6.43
N GLU A 68 9.82 -15.07 6.96
CA GLU A 68 10.45 -16.24 6.32
C GLU A 68 9.56 -16.86 5.23
N ASP A 69 8.24 -16.78 5.35
CA ASP A 69 7.26 -17.41 4.46
C ASP A 69 7.33 -16.84 3.03
N GLU A 70 7.44 -17.71 2.03
CA GLU A 70 7.57 -17.32 0.60
C GLU A 70 6.24 -16.86 -0.01
N SER A 71 5.10 -17.31 0.52
CA SER A 71 3.78 -16.89 0.05
C SER A 71 3.43 -15.47 0.50
N THR A 72 4.10 -14.95 1.52
CA THR A 72 3.93 -13.60 2.05
C THR A 72 4.93 -12.64 1.40
N LYS A 73 4.42 -11.68 0.63
CA LYS A 73 5.24 -10.60 0.04
C LYS A 73 5.27 -9.33 0.88
N VAL A 74 4.20 -9.07 1.63
CA VAL A 74 4.05 -7.89 2.48
C VAL A 74 3.54 -8.33 3.84
N VAL A 75 4.13 -7.81 4.91
CA VAL A 75 3.65 -8.02 6.29
C VAL A 75 2.89 -6.78 6.75
N ALA A 76 1.61 -6.93 7.08
CA ALA A 76 0.77 -5.89 7.65
C ALA A 76 0.55 -6.16 9.14
N MET A 77 0.86 -5.18 10.00
CA MET A 77 0.77 -5.36 11.45
C MET A 77 -0.09 -4.28 12.11
N TYR A 78 -0.98 -4.71 13.02
CA TYR A 78 -1.54 -3.83 14.05
C TYR A 78 -0.84 -4.12 15.38
N LEU A 79 -0.08 -3.17 15.87
CA LEU A 79 0.86 -3.33 16.99
C LEU A 79 0.49 -2.43 18.16
N GLU A 80 0.15 -3.01 19.30
CA GLU A 80 -0.03 -2.28 20.57
C GLU A 80 1.28 -2.22 21.38
N GLY A 81 2.03 -3.32 21.44
CA GLY A 81 3.30 -3.41 22.13
C GLY A 81 4.14 -4.60 21.68
N VAL A 82 5.42 -4.57 22.08
CA VAL A 82 6.42 -5.60 21.80
C VAL A 82 6.85 -6.23 23.13
N GLN A 83 6.87 -7.55 23.20
CA GLN A 83 7.28 -8.30 24.39
C GLN A 83 8.75 -8.76 24.32
N ASN A 84 9.23 -9.13 23.14
CA ASN A 84 10.62 -9.54 22.91
C ASN A 84 11.29 -8.59 21.91
N VAL A 85 11.82 -7.48 22.43
CA VAL A 85 12.47 -6.44 21.62
C VAL A 85 13.64 -6.97 20.79
N PRO A 86 14.57 -7.78 21.31
CA PRO A 86 15.65 -8.33 20.49
C PRO A 86 15.17 -9.11 19.27
N GLN A 87 14.17 -9.99 19.43
CA GLN A 87 13.59 -10.78 18.34
C GLN A 87 12.87 -9.88 17.34
N PHE A 88 12.09 -8.91 17.81
CA PHE A 88 11.41 -7.94 16.96
C PHE A 88 12.38 -7.19 16.03
N LEU A 89 13.49 -6.66 16.61
CA LEU A 89 14.51 -5.95 15.85
C LEU A 89 15.22 -6.85 14.84
N ASP A 90 15.48 -8.10 15.20
CA ASP A 90 16.09 -9.09 14.29
C ASP A 90 15.13 -9.40 13.11
N CYS A 91 13.85 -9.60 13.38
CA CYS A 91 12.83 -9.80 12.35
C CYS A 91 12.77 -8.61 11.38
N LEU A 92 12.76 -7.37 11.87
CA LEU A 92 12.76 -6.18 11.01
C LEU A 92 14.03 -6.09 10.17
N LYS A 93 15.19 -6.42 10.74
CA LYS A 93 16.46 -6.46 10.01
C LYS A 93 16.41 -7.50 8.89
N ARG A 94 15.91 -8.71 9.17
CA ARG A 94 15.76 -9.76 8.15
C ARG A 94 14.77 -9.37 7.06
N ALA A 95 13.64 -8.76 7.42
CA ALA A 95 12.68 -8.23 6.46
C ALA A 95 13.32 -7.21 5.51
N ALA A 96 14.11 -6.27 6.05
CA ALA A 96 14.85 -5.29 5.26
C ALA A 96 15.86 -5.94 4.31
N VAL A 97 16.63 -6.92 4.77
CA VAL A 97 17.58 -7.69 3.92
C VAL A 97 16.85 -8.43 2.80
N LYS A 98 15.71 -9.05 3.10
CA LYS A 98 14.87 -9.75 2.11
C LYS A 98 14.08 -8.79 1.21
N ARG A 99 14.13 -7.49 1.46
CA ARG A 99 13.28 -6.48 0.80
C ARG A 99 11.78 -6.81 0.89
N LYS A 100 11.37 -7.43 1.99
CA LYS A 100 9.98 -7.73 2.30
C LYS A 100 9.40 -6.55 3.10
N PRO A 101 8.49 -5.76 2.53
CA PRO A 101 7.91 -4.61 3.22
C PRO A 101 7.17 -5.04 4.49
N VAL A 102 7.36 -4.25 5.56
CA VAL A 102 6.61 -4.36 6.80
C VAL A 102 5.85 -3.06 7.00
N VAL A 103 4.53 -3.12 7.02
CA VAL A 103 3.63 -1.97 7.22
C VAL A 103 3.04 -2.08 8.61
N ILE A 104 3.19 -1.07 9.45
CA ILE A 104 2.76 -1.12 10.85
C ILE A 104 1.85 0.06 11.20
N LEU A 105 0.64 -0.28 11.63
CA LEU A 105 -0.23 0.61 12.38
C LEU A 105 0.08 0.45 13.87
N LYS A 106 0.83 1.42 14.46
CA LYS A 106 1.20 1.41 15.88
C LYS A 106 0.15 2.13 16.70
N ALA A 107 -0.59 1.39 17.52
CA ALA A 107 -1.54 1.95 18.48
C ALA A 107 -0.83 2.48 19.74
N GLY A 108 -1.53 3.34 20.48
CA GLY A 108 -1.00 3.87 21.75
C GLY A 108 0.03 4.98 21.57
N ARG A 109 -0.08 5.81 20.53
CA ARG A 109 0.81 6.95 20.23
C ARG A 109 0.61 8.11 21.21
N SER A 110 -0.64 8.42 21.55
CA SER A 110 -0.96 9.44 22.53
C SER A 110 -0.81 8.89 23.95
N GLU A 111 -0.62 9.79 24.94
CA GLU A 111 -0.55 9.40 26.36
C GLU A 111 -1.79 8.60 26.81
N LYS A 112 -2.99 9.02 26.36
CA LYS A 112 -4.26 8.33 26.66
C LYS A 112 -4.31 6.97 25.97
N GLY A 113 -3.94 6.89 24.68
CA GLY A 113 -3.88 5.65 23.91
C GLY A 113 -2.86 4.66 24.48
N GLY A 114 -1.69 5.15 24.92
CA GLY A 114 -0.66 4.34 25.56
C GLY A 114 -1.13 3.70 26.86
N ARG A 115 -1.87 4.43 27.70
CA ARG A 115 -2.48 3.87 28.92
C ARG A 115 -3.51 2.80 28.61
N LEU A 116 -4.33 2.99 27.56
CA LEU A 116 -5.31 2.00 27.14
C LEU A 116 -4.64 0.73 26.60
N ALA A 117 -3.65 0.88 25.72
CA ALA A 117 -2.90 -0.25 25.17
C ALA A 117 -2.19 -1.06 26.28
N ALA A 118 -1.53 -0.39 27.22
CA ALA A 118 -0.88 -1.04 28.34
C ALA A 118 -1.84 -1.85 29.24
N SER A 119 -3.09 -1.36 29.42
CA SER A 119 -4.11 -2.08 30.22
C SER A 119 -4.61 -3.35 29.49
N HIS A 120 -4.58 -3.38 28.16
CA HIS A 120 -5.03 -4.51 27.35
C HIS A 120 -3.95 -5.59 27.21
N THR A 121 -2.70 -5.20 26.98
CA THR A 121 -1.62 -6.15 26.61
C THR A 121 -0.68 -6.47 27.76
N GLY A 122 -0.77 -5.74 28.89
CA GLY A 122 0.21 -5.88 29.99
C GLY A 122 1.64 -5.49 29.59
N SER A 123 1.85 -5.01 28.38
CA SER A 123 3.14 -4.57 27.89
C SER A 123 3.33 -3.06 28.10
N LEU A 124 4.53 -2.65 28.50
CA LEU A 124 4.90 -1.25 28.52
C LEU A 124 4.85 -0.72 27.08
N SER A 125 3.93 0.21 26.82
CA SER A 125 3.99 0.99 25.59
C SER A 125 5.25 1.87 25.69
N GLY A 126 6.32 1.47 24.97
CA GLY A 126 7.53 2.28 24.86
C GLY A 126 7.18 3.67 24.32
N ALA A 127 8.04 4.66 24.58
CA ALA A 127 7.85 5.99 24.02
C ALA A 127 7.72 5.91 22.50
N ASP A 128 6.68 6.52 21.94
CA ASP A 128 6.35 6.48 20.51
C ASP A 128 7.54 6.88 19.61
N ALA A 129 8.34 7.86 20.08
CA ALA A 129 9.57 8.28 19.42
C ALA A 129 10.62 7.16 19.24
N VAL A 130 10.63 6.16 20.15
CA VAL A 130 11.54 5.01 20.04
C VAL A 130 11.08 4.10 18.89
N PHE A 131 9.77 3.86 18.76
CA PHE A 131 9.21 3.12 17.63
C PHE A 131 9.50 3.83 16.31
N ASP A 132 9.35 5.17 16.25
CA ASP A 132 9.68 5.94 15.05
C ASP A 132 11.15 5.80 14.65
N ALA A 133 12.07 5.86 15.61
CA ALA A 133 13.49 5.70 15.34
C ALA A 133 13.81 4.29 14.81
N VAL A 134 13.19 3.25 15.39
CA VAL A 134 13.34 1.86 14.96
C VAL A 134 12.75 1.68 13.56
N PHE A 135 11.55 2.17 13.31
CA PHE A 135 10.87 2.04 12.03
C PHE A 135 11.68 2.69 10.90
N ARG A 136 12.13 3.92 11.10
CA ARG A 136 13.05 4.59 10.15
C ARG A 136 14.34 3.81 9.91
N LYS A 137 14.95 3.27 10.96
CA LYS A 137 16.20 2.51 10.85
C LYS A 137 16.08 1.26 9.98
N TYR A 138 14.94 0.55 10.06
CA TYR A 138 14.74 -0.72 9.37
C TYR A 138 13.83 -0.60 8.13
N GLY A 139 13.43 0.61 7.74
CA GLY A 139 12.58 0.81 6.57
C GLY A 139 11.15 0.30 6.75
N VAL A 140 10.65 0.27 7.99
CA VAL A 140 9.25 -0.04 8.27
C VAL A 140 8.36 1.12 7.82
N ILE A 141 7.30 0.81 7.12
CA ILE A 141 6.31 1.78 6.69
C ILE A 141 5.29 1.94 7.84
N ARG A 142 5.35 3.08 8.49
CA ARG A 142 4.40 3.43 9.53
C ARG A 142 3.17 4.08 8.90
N VAL A 143 1.98 3.65 9.32
CA VAL A 143 0.69 4.19 8.90
C VAL A 143 -0.11 4.68 10.10
N ASP A 144 -1.06 5.58 9.85
CA ASP A 144 -1.78 6.30 10.89
C ASP A 144 -3.16 5.72 11.20
N ASP A 145 -3.76 5.01 10.26
CA ASP A 145 -5.07 4.38 10.42
C ASP A 145 -5.20 3.04 9.66
N VAL A 146 -6.37 2.41 9.76
CA VAL A 146 -6.65 1.10 9.16
C VAL A 146 -6.78 1.20 7.64
N GLU A 147 -7.29 2.31 7.12
CA GLU A 147 -7.45 2.54 5.68
C GLU A 147 -6.09 2.66 5.00
N GLU A 148 -5.16 3.40 5.61
CA GLU A 148 -3.77 3.46 5.16
C GLU A 148 -3.08 2.10 5.24
N LEU A 149 -3.30 1.34 6.33
CA LEU A 149 -2.76 -0.02 6.46
C LEU A 149 -3.22 -0.91 5.31
N MET A 150 -4.50 -0.85 4.95
CA MET A 150 -5.08 -1.58 3.83
C MET A 150 -4.50 -1.11 2.50
N ALA A 151 -4.58 0.19 2.20
CA ALA A 151 -4.19 0.75 0.91
C ALA A 151 -2.70 0.50 0.60
N VAL A 152 -1.82 0.77 1.57
CA VAL A 152 -0.38 0.57 1.41
C VAL A 152 -0.04 -0.91 1.26
N SER A 153 -0.67 -1.79 2.06
CA SER A 153 -0.42 -3.23 1.96
C SER A 153 -0.90 -3.81 0.63
N MET A 154 -2.06 -3.38 0.14
CA MET A 154 -2.59 -3.77 -1.19
C MET A 154 -1.64 -3.33 -2.30
N MET A 155 -1.27 -2.07 -2.32
CA MET A 155 -0.36 -1.52 -3.32
C MET A 155 0.96 -2.32 -3.36
N LEU A 156 1.60 -2.51 -2.21
CA LEU A 156 2.88 -3.21 -2.13
C LEU A 156 2.77 -4.70 -2.51
N SER A 157 1.60 -5.32 -2.32
CA SER A 157 1.40 -6.75 -2.63
C SER A 157 1.34 -7.04 -4.13
N VAL A 158 0.97 -6.04 -4.94
CA VAL A 158 0.85 -6.17 -6.41
C VAL A 158 2.05 -5.61 -7.16
N LEU A 159 2.85 -4.74 -6.53
CA LEU A 159 4.05 -4.21 -7.15
C LEU A 159 5.08 -5.33 -7.37
N PRO A 160 5.74 -5.39 -8.54
CA PRO A 160 6.78 -6.38 -8.82
C PRO A 160 8.05 -6.15 -7.99
N GLY A 161 8.13 -5.05 -7.29
CA GLY A 161 9.22 -4.63 -6.40
C GLY A 161 9.12 -3.15 -6.09
N LEU A 162 9.97 -2.67 -5.19
CA LEU A 162 10.04 -1.23 -4.91
C LEU A 162 10.61 -0.48 -6.13
N PRO A 163 10.10 0.73 -6.43
CA PRO A 163 10.63 1.55 -7.51
C PRO A 163 12.15 1.75 -7.37
N LYS A 164 12.85 1.67 -8.48
CA LYS A 164 14.32 1.87 -8.49
C LYS A 164 14.71 3.36 -8.52
N ARG A 165 13.77 4.21 -8.89
CA ARG A 165 13.91 5.67 -9.00
C ARG A 165 12.87 6.34 -8.09
N PRO A 166 13.17 7.51 -7.51
CA PRO A 166 12.31 8.10 -6.48
C PRO A 166 11.09 8.86 -7.02
N GLY A 167 11.06 9.24 -8.29
CA GLY A 167 10.03 10.11 -8.84
C GLY A 167 8.68 9.41 -9.00
N ILE A 168 7.60 10.14 -8.72
CA ILE A 168 6.22 9.72 -9.00
C ILE A 168 5.66 10.60 -10.11
N ALA A 169 5.00 9.99 -11.10
CA ALA A 169 4.13 10.70 -12.01
C ALA A 169 2.67 10.29 -11.73
N SER A 170 1.75 11.23 -11.90
CA SER A 170 0.32 10.94 -11.89
C SER A 170 -0.28 11.24 -13.24
N MET A 171 -1.06 10.30 -13.77
CA MET A 171 -1.83 10.47 -15.01
C MET A 171 -3.31 10.42 -14.66
N ASN A 172 -4.00 11.51 -14.89
CA ASN A 172 -5.40 11.70 -14.49
C ASN A 172 -6.28 11.96 -15.71
N LEU A 173 -7.55 11.60 -15.60
CA LEU A 173 -8.50 11.71 -16.69
C LEU A 173 -8.82 13.17 -17.05
N SER A 174 -8.76 14.07 -16.07
CA SER A 174 -9.18 15.45 -16.23
C SER A 174 -8.29 16.44 -15.50
N GLY A 175 -8.29 17.71 -15.96
CA GLY A 175 -7.57 18.78 -15.29
C GLY A 175 -8.01 19.04 -13.84
N GLY A 176 -9.28 18.78 -13.52
CA GLY A 176 -9.79 18.85 -12.14
C GLY A 176 -9.12 17.84 -11.22
N GLU A 177 -9.07 16.57 -11.64
CA GLU A 177 -8.38 15.51 -10.89
C GLU A 177 -6.88 15.78 -10.79
N THR A 178 -6.28 16.28 -11.87
CA THR A 178 -4.86 16.66 -11.92
C THR A 178 -4.52 17.74 -10.90
N GLY A 179 -5.37 18.78 -10.78
CA GLY A 179 -5.21 19.85 -9.79
C GLY A 179 -5.32 19.31 -8.36
N VAL A 180 -6.35 18.51 -8.07
CA VAL A 180 -6.52 17.87 -6.75
C VAL A 180 -5.33 16.99 -6.42
N CYS A 181 -4.82 16.23 -7.39
CA CYS A 181 -3.66 15.37 -7.19
C CYS A 181 -2.40 16.18 -6.82
N ALA A 182 -2.18 17.33 -7.47
CA ALA A 182 -1.09 18.23 -7.15
C ALA A 182 -1.20 18.81 -5.73
N ASP A 183 -2.40 19.27 -5.34
CA ASP A 183 -2.66 19.83 -4.01
C ASP A 183 -2.47 18.81 -2.89
N VAL A 184 -2.97 17.60 -3.10
CA VAL A 184 -2.78 16.48 -2.16
C VAL A 184 -1.30 16.12 -2.08
N GLY A 185 -0.60 16.07 -3.21
CA GLY A 185 0.84 15.83 -3.25
C GLY A 185 1.62 16.84 -2.40
N GLN A 186 1.32 18.13 -2.56
CA GLN A 186 1.94 19.18 -1.75
C GLN A 186 1.66 18.99 -0.25
N THR A 187 0.43 18.64 0.11
CA THR A 187 0.02 18.44 1.52
C THR A 187 0.82 17.31 2.17
N TRP A 188 1.10 16.24 1.44
CA TRP A 188 1.82 15.06 1.92
C TRP A 188 3.32 15.05 1.61
N GLY A 189 3.85 16.14 1.05
CA GLY A 189 5.26 16.24 0.70
C GLY A 189 5.69 15.33 -0.46
N ILE A 190 4.74 14.98 -1.34
CA ILE A 190 5.02 14.23 -2.56
C ILE A 190 5.47 15.24 -3.62
N GLU A 191 6.70 15.07 -4.10
CA GLU A 191 7.21 15.85 -5.21
C GLU A 191 6.92 15.11 -6.51
N TYR A 192 6.26 15.82 -7.45
CA TYR A 192 6.10 15.39 -8.82
C TYR A 192 7.24 15.99 -9.64
N PRO A 193 8.27 15.23 -10.03
CA PRO A 193 9.39 15.78 -10.79
C PRO A 193 8.92 16.24 -12.17
N ASP A 194 9.51 17.31 -12.68
CA ASP A 194 9.30 17.72 -14.07
C ASP A 194 9.76 16.61 -15.02
N PHE A 195 9.00 16.39 -16.06
CA PHE A 195 9.40 15.50 -17.15
C PHE A 195 10.61 16.07 -17.92
N GLN A 196 11.45 15.19 -18.42
CA GLN A 196 12.55 15.56 -19.30
C GLN A 196 12.02 16.20 -20.60
N ALA A 197 12.83 17.04 -21.22
CA ALA A 197 12.46 17.75 -22.44
C ALA A 197 11.98 16.81 -23.57
N GLU A 198 12.67 15.69 -23.75
CA GLU A 198 12.30 14.65 -24.72
C GLU A 198 10.91 14.05 -24.43
N THR A 199 10.64 13.77 -23.16
CA THR A 199 9.32 13.27 -22.73
C THR A 199 8.21 14.28 -23.03
N LEU A 200 8.47 15.57 -22.72
CA LEU A 200 7.52 16.65 -23.00
C LEU A 200 7.25 16.82 -24.51
N GLU A 201 8.27 16.71 -25.35
CA GLU A 201 8.11 16.76 -26.82
C GLU A 201 7.24 15.61 -27.33
N ARG A 202 7.53 14.39 -26.92
CA ARG A 202 6.75 13.20 -27.29
C ARG A 202 5.29 13.28 -26.79
N LEU A 203 5.08 13.77 -25.58
CA LEU A 203 3.72 13.98 -25.06
C LEU A 203 2.96 15.05 -25.85
N ARG A 204 3.60 16.14 -26.30
CA ARG A 204 2.95 17.15 -27.16
C ARG A 204 2.51 16.58 -28.52
N GLU A 205 3.21 15.58 -29.04
CA GLU A 205 2.82 14.90 -30.28
C GLU A 205 1.66 13.92 -30.07
N GLN A 206 1.54 13.35 -28.87
CA GLN A 206 0.54 12.33 -28.54
C GLN A 206 -0.76 12.90 -27.99
N LEU A 207 -0.67 14.05 -27.31
CA LEU A 207 -1.81 14.70 -26.67
C LEU A 207 -2.50 15.68 -27.64
N PRO A 208 -3.79 16.00 -27.45
CA PRO A 208 -4.45 17.05 -28.18
C PRO A 208 -3.72 18.38 -28.06
N SER A 209 -3.77 19.21 -29.10
CA SER A 209 -3.03 20.47 -29.19
C SER A 209 -3.34 21.51 -28.10
N TYR A 210 -4.47 21.37 -27.43
CA TYR A 210 -4.86 22.19 -26.28
C TYR A 210 -4.32 21.69 -24.94
N ALA A 211 -3.76 20.49 -24.89
CA ALA A 211 -3.19 19.93 -23.68
C ALA A 211 -1.80 20.53 -23.39
N SER A 212 -1.52 20.67 -22.10
CA SER A 212 -0.21 21.14 -21.61
C SER A 212 0.44 20.03 -20.78
N PRO A 213 1.35 19.24 -21.37
CA PRO A 213 1.98 18.16 -20.63
C PRO A 213 2.82 18.68 -19.47
N ALA A 214 2.50 18.16 -18.28
CA ALA A 214 3.19 18.44 -17.03
C ALA A 214 3.04 17.21 -16.10
N ASN A 215 3.71 17.21 -14.97
CA ASN A 215 3.50 16.21 -13.94
C ASN A 215 2.93 16.89 -12.68
N PRO A 216 1.73 16.56 -12.22
CA PRO A 216 0.78 15.54 -12.71
C PRO A 216 0.27 15.80 -14.13
N LEU A 217 -0.02 14.74 -14.90
CA LEU A 217 -0.44 14.83 -16.29
C LEU A 217 -1.96 14.76 -16.43
N ASP A 218 -2.54 15.79 -17.07
CA ASP A 218 -3.91 15.76 -17.57
C ASP A 218 -3.95 15.03 -18.91
N MET A 219 -4.54 13.85 -18.93
CA MET A 219 -4.68 13.02 -20.13
C MET A 219 -5.77 13.53 -21.07
N THR A 220 -6.54 14.49 -20.63
CA THR A 220 -7.77 14.96 -21.26
C THR A 220 -8.78 13.82 -21.47
N ALA A 221 -10.05 14.02 -21.18
CA ALA A 221 -11.07 12.96 -21.26
C ALA A 221 -11.14 12.27 -22.63
N THR A 222 -10.71 12.98 -23.70
CA THR A 222 -10.74 12.47 -25.07
C THR A 222 -9.82 11.27 -25.29
N LEU A 223 -8.63 11.24 -24.67
CA LEU A 223 -7.68 10.14 -24.82
C LEU A 223 -8.15 8.85 -24.13
N SER A 224 -9.02 8.97 -23.13
CA SER A 224 -9.48 7.81 -22.33
C SER A 224 -10.28 6.80 -23.16
N TYR A 225 -10.74 7.19 -24.34
CA TYR A 225 -11.48 6.33 -25.25
C TYR A 225 -10.63 5.78 -26.42
N ASP A 226 -9.33 6.08 -26.42
CA ASP A 226 -8.35 5.56 -27.40
C ASP A 226 -7.26 4.77 -26.67
N VAL A 227 -7.42 3.43 -26.68
CA VAL A 227 -6.51 2.48 -26.01
C VAL A 227 -5.06 2.68 -26.43
N GLN A 228 -4.82 2.84 -27.74
CA GLN A 228 -3.46 2.94 -28.27
C GLN A 228 -2.81 4.28 -27.93
N ALA A 229 -3.56 5.38 -28.03
CA ALA A 229 -3.08 6.70 -27.66
C ALA A 229 -2.79 6.79 -26.15
N TYR A 230 -3.69 6.24 -25.31
CA TYR A 230 -3.49 6.20 -23.86
C TYR A 230 -2.26 5.36 -23.48
N ALA A 231 -2.13 4.15 -24.03
CA ALA A 231 -0.98 3.28 -23.81
C ALA A 231 0.33 3.91 -24.31
N GLY A 232 0.27 4.65 -25.42
CA GLY A 232 1.41 5.40 -25.95
C GLY A 232 1.90 6.47 -24.97
N ALA A 233 1.01 7.29 -24.44
CA ALA A 233 1.32 8.32 -23.46
C ALA A 233 1.82 7.69 -22.13
N LEU A 234 1.20 6.61 -21.66
CA LEU A 234 1.63 5.88 -20.47
C LEU A 234 3.06 5.36 -20.61
N ARG A 235 3.39 4.70 -21.74
CA ARG A 235 4.77 4.25 -22.02
C ARG A 235 5.76 5.41 -22.08
N THR A 236 5.35 6.55 -22.63
CA THR A 236 6.19 7.76 -22.68
C THR A 236 6.52 8.25 -21.27
N VAL A 237 5.51 8.37 -20.39
CA VAL A 237 5.71 8.77 -19.00
C VAL A 237 6.56 7.76 -18.23
N MET A 238 6.28 6.45 -18.37
CA MET A 238 7.05 5.38 -17.71
C MET A 238 8.52 5.34 -18.14
N SER A 239 8.83 5.81 -19.34
CA SER A 239 10.19 5.85 -19.87
C SER A 239 11.00 7.04 -19.37
N ASP A 240 10.36 8.04 -18.76
CA ASP A 240 11.05 9.21 -18.24
C ASP A 240 12.05 8.86 -17.14
N PRO A 241 13.31 9.33 -17.22
CA PRO A 241 14.34 9.02 -16.22
C PRO A 241 14.00 9.51 -14.81
N ASN A 242 13.17 10.55 -14.66
CA ASN A 242 12.76 11.11 -13.38
C ASN A 242 11.59 10.35 -12.75
N VAL A 243 10.98 9.39 -13.47
CA VAL A 243 9.79 8.66 -13.01
C VAL A 243 10.14 7.24 -12.61
N GLY A 244 9.88 6.90 -11.37
CA GLY A 244 10.04 5.54 -10.82
C GLY A 244 8.72 4.79 -10.65
N LEU A 245 7.61 5.52 -10.50
CA LEU A 245 6.26 5.00 -10.35
C LEU A 245 5.27 5.89 -11.07
N VAL A 246 4.31 5.29 -11.75
CA VAL A 246 3.18 6.01 -12.34
C VAL A 246 1.90 5.62 -11.60
N ALA A 247 1.19 6.62 -11.10
CA ALA A 247 -0.15 6.47 -10.56
C ALA A 247 -1.16 6.88 -11.63
N VAL A 248 -2.09 5.99 -11.96
CA VAL A 248 -3.20 6.29 -12.87
C VAL A 248 -4.43 6.61 -12.03
N GLY A 249 -4.88 7.86 -12.09
CA GLY A 249 -6.05 8.34 -11.39
C GLY A 249 -7.30 8.22 -12.25
N TYR A 250 -8.36 7.65 -11.67
CA TYR A 250 -9.68 7.56 -12.30
C TYR A 250 -10.79 7.59 -11.25
N THR A 251 -11.79 8.42 -11.48
CA THR A 251 -12.98 8.47 -10.60
C THR A 251 -13.94 7.35 -10.96
N LEU A 252 -14.03 6.33 -10.12
CA LEU A 252 -15.01 5.25 -10.28
C LEU A 252 -16.41 5.76 -9.96
N LEU A 253 -17.30 5.71 -10.95
CA LEU A 253 -18.68 6.13 -10.83
C LEU A 253 -19.57 4.91 -10.54
N GLU A 254 -20.17 4.88 -9.35
CA GLU A 254 -21.01 3.75 -8.93
C GLU A 254 -22.36 3.68 -9.70
N ARG A 255 -22.93 4.85 -10.02
CA ARG A 255 -24.29 4.96 -10.61
C ARG A 255 -24.31 5.39 -12.05
N ILE A 256 -23.20 5.76 -12.63
CA ILE A 256 -23.06 6.20 -14.00
C ILE A 256 -22.09 5.24 -14.67
N ALA A 257 -22.58 4.52 -15.68
CA ALA A 257 -21.71 3.64 -16.47
C ALA A 257 -20.79 4.51 -17.33
N ASP A 258 -19.48 4.44 -17.08
CA ASP A 258 -18.47 5.08 -17.91
C ASP A 258 -17.58 4.00 -18.55
N PRO A 259 -17.63 3.83 -19.88
CA PRO A 259 -16.84 2.83 -20.59
C PRO A 259 -15.33 3.15 -20.60
N ALA A 260 -14.92 4.38 -20.26
CA ALA A 260 -13.51 4.78 -20.28
C ALA A 260 -12.64 3.87 -19.40
N ILE A 261 -13.17 3.36 -18.28
CA ILE A 261 -12.43 2.46 -17.39
C ILE A 261 -11.98 1.18 -18.11
N CYS A 262 -12.83 0.62 -19.01
CA CYS A 262 -12.49 -0.56 -19.78
C CYS A 262 -11.33 -0.29 -20.74
N TYR A 263 -11.39 0.83 -21.45
CA TYR A 263 -10.32 1.23 -22.39
C TYR A 263 -9.01 1.55 -21.66
N MET A 264 -9.07 2.21 -20.52
CA MET A 264 -7.89 2.48 -19.70
C MET A 264 -7.26 1.21 -19.13
N THR A 265 -8.08 0.25 -18.68
CA THR A 265 -7.60 -1.06 -18.19
C THR A 265 -6.89 -1.82 -19.31
N GLU A 266 -7.49 -1.89 -20.50
CA GLU A 266 -6.87 -2.51 -21.68
C GLU A 266 -5.55 -1.82 -22.06
N ALA A 267 -5.50 -0.48 -22.00
CA ALA A 267 -4.31 0.29 -22.30
C ALA A 267 -3.14 0.05 -21.30
N ILE A 268 -3.45 -0.24 -20.03
CA ILE A 268 -2.46 -0.56 -19.01
C ILE A 268 -1.88 -1.97 -19.23
N GLU A 269 -2.66 -2.89 -19.79
CA GLU A 269 -2.23 -4.26 -20.07
C GLU A 269 -1.34 -4.37 -21.33
N LEU A 270 -1.35 -3.39 -22.24
CA LEU A 270 -0.50 -3.29 -23.43
C LEU A 270 0.93 -2.83 -23.11
#